data_536afac94afc49cc0a5335b33a3746ab
#
_entry.id   536afac94afc49cc0a5335b33a3746ab
#
_cell.length_a   1.000
_cell.length_b   1.000
_cell.length_c   1.000
_cell.angle_alpha   90.00
_cell.angle_beta   90.00
_cell.angle_gamma   90.00
#
_symmetry.space_group_name_H-M   'P 1'
#
loop_
_entity.id
_entity.type
_entity.pdbx_description
1 polymer ?
#
loop_
_entity_poly.entity_id
_entity_poly.type
_entity_poly.pdbx_seq_one_letter_code
_entity_poly.pdbx_strand_id
1 'polypeptide(L)'
;MGEQQPQVSYIHAEDMDFAEVKSQQHADGRRVSVWLKMLELIPERAVYHTRYDPGLVLERHGHNSDHFIFVIDGEVVFDEEMCRAGTLIKLPHLATFGPIKVGDEGAEILEIYFGDSRPAPADKAEHAAILEERGITELPHPPLDLPDWFGPRTD
;
A
#
# COMPACT_ATOMS: atom_id res chain seq x y z
N MET A 1 -23.54 -11.89 32.96
CA MET A 1 -23.10 -10.92 31.95
C MET A 1 -23.63 -11.38 30.61
N GLY A 2 -24.42 -10.57 29.96
CA GLY A 2 -24.95 -10.91 28.65
C GLY A 2 -23.84 -10.88 27.60
N GLU A 3 -23.75 -11.91 26.77
CA GLU A 3 -22.91 -11.87 25.57
C GLU A 3 -23.38 -10.70 24.70
N GLN A 4 -22.44 -9.81 24.36
CA GLN A 4 -22.74 -8.70 23.46
C GLN A 4 -23.02 -9.28 22.08
N GLN A 5 -24.21 -9.03 21.56
CA GLN A 5 -24.59 -9.53 20.24
C GLN A 5 -23.65 -8.94 19.16
N PRO A 6 -23.17 -9.75 18.22
CA PRO A 6 -22.40 -9.24 17.10
C PRO A 6 -23.18 -8.14 16.35
N GLN A 7 -22.50 -7.03 16.06
CA GLN A 7 -23.10 -5.89 15.37
C GLN A 7 -22.43 -5.65 14.02
N VAL A 8 -23.25 -5.29 13.04
CA VAL A 8 -22.77 -4.86 11.73
C VAL A 8 -22.29 -3.42 11.83
N SER A 9 -21.14 -3.14 11.20
CA SER A 9 -20.58 -1.79 11.07
C SER A 9 -20.52 -1.40 9.61
N TYR A 10 -20.72 -0.12 9.34
CA TYR A 10 -20.66 0.45 7.99
C TYR A 10 -19.59 1.55 7.97
N ILE A 11 -18.57 1.39 7.16
CA ILE A 11 -17.50 2.38 6.97
C ILE A 11 -17.60 2.89 5.54
N HIS A 12 -17.87 4.18 5.39
CA HIS A 12 -18.00 4.81 4.09
C HIS A 12 -16.67 5.52 3.75
N ALA A 13 -15.99 5.06 2.73
CA ALA A 13 -14.71 5.65 2.32
C ALA A 13 -14.84 7.12 1.91
N GLU A 14 -16.03 7.53 1.44
CA GLU A 14 -16.33 8.93 1.09
C GLU A 14 -16.31 9.88 2.29
N ASP A 15 -16.50 9.35 3.51
CA ASP A 15 -16.49 10.14 4.76
C ASP A 15 -15.06 10.31 5.31
N MET A 16 -14.06 9.75 4.64
CA MET A 16 -12.66 9.79 5.06
C MET A 16 -11.81 10.52 4.03
N ASP A 17 -10.81 11.28 4.51
CA ASP A 17 -9.78 11.85 3.65
C ASP A 17 -8.63 10.87 3.43
N PHE A 18 -7.99 10.94 2.27
CA PHE A 18 -6.73 10.25 2.03
C PHE A 18 -5.62 10.88 2.87
N ALA A 19 -4.84 10.05 3.55
CA ALA A 19 -3.61 10.45 4.22
C ALA A 19 -2.40 10.06 3.38
N GLU A 20 -1.47 10.99 3.17
CA GLU A 20 -0.20 10.68 2.52
C GLU A 20 0.66 9.86 3.46
N VAL A 21 1.11 8.69 3.01
CA VAL A 21 1.87 7.75 3.87
C VAL A 21 3.30 7.53 3.39
N LYS A 22 3.57 7.78 2.12
CA LYS A 22 4.90 7.66 1.52
C LYS A 22 4.99 8.59 0.32
N SER A 23 6.15 9.15 0.08
CA SER A 23 6.34 10.05 -1.07
C SER A 23 7.75 9.97 -1.64
N GLN A 24 7.86 10.35 -2.90
CA GLN A 24 9.11 10.41 -3.64
C GLN A 24 9.12 11.63 -4.54
N GLN A 25 10.31 12.17 -4.80
CA GLN A 25 10.53 13.30 -5.69
C GLN A 25 11.05 12.77 -7.03
N HIS A 26 10.34 13.06 -8.11
CA HIS A 26 10.76 12.71 -9.45
C HIS A 26 11.66 13.78 -10.08
N ALA A 27 12.45 13.38 -11.09
CA ALA A 27 13.40 14.28 -11.77
C ALA A 27 12.72 15.49 -12.43
N ASP A 28 11.46 15.37 -12.82
CA ASP A 28 10.66 16.45 -13.41
C ASP A 28 10.07 17.42 -12.38
N GLY A 29 10.38 17.24 -11.10
CA GLY A 29 9.90 18.08 -10.01
C GLY A 29 8.60 17.62 -9.35
N ARG A 30 7.93 16.57 -9.85
CA ARG A 30 6.70 16.08 -9.25
C ARG A 30 6.95 15.35 -7.94
N ARG A 31 6.10 15.61 -6.94
CA ARG A 31 5.96 14.78 -5.75
C ARG A 31 4.95 13.69 -6.06
N VAL A 32 5.37 12.44 -5.93
CA VAL A 32 4.57 11.25 -6.25
C VAL A 32 4.40 10.42 -4.98
N SER A 33 3.18 10.08 -4.65
CA SER A 33 2.85 9.58 -3.30
C SER A 33 1.94 8.37 -3.29
N VAL A 34 1.96 7.69 -2.16
CA VAL A 34 0.96 6.71 -1.74
C VAL A 34 0.01 7.38 -0.76
N TRP A 35 -1.27 7.23 -0.99
CA TRP A 35 -2.35 7.76 -0.16
C TRP A 35 -3.24 6.64 0.35
N LEU A 36 -3.58 6.67 1.63
CA LEU A 36 -4.43 5.66 2.25
C LEU A 36 -5.67 6.26 2.89
N LYS A 37 -6.77 5.52 2.79
CA LYS A 37 -7.89 5.55 3.73
C LYS A 37 -7.87 4.24 4.51
N MET A 38 -7.61 4.31 5.80
CA MET A 38 -7.60 3.14 6.66
C MET A 38 -9.03 2.81 7.09
N LEU A 39 -9.71 1.94 6.33
CA LEU A 39 -11.11 1.58 6.58
C LEU A 39 -11.23 0.72 7.83
N GLU A 40 -10.25 -0.11 8.11
CA GLU A 40 -10.12 -0.86 9.34
C GLU A 40 -8.65 -1.06 9.68
N LEU A 41 -8.30 -0.93 10.95
CA LEU A 41 -6.98 -1.24 11.46
C LEU A 41 -7.10 -1.81 12.86
N ILE A 42 -7.02 -3.12 12.95
CA ILE A 42 -7.02 -3.91 14.20
C ILE A 42 -5.87 -4.91 14.15
N PRO A 43 -5.44 -5.51 15.29
CA PRO A 43 -4.33 -6.45 15.28
C PRO A 43 -4.50 -7.65 14.34
N GLU A 44 -5.74 -8.10 14.17
CA GLU A 44 -6.06 -9.30 13.38
C GLU A 44 -6.25 -9.00 11.89
N ARG A 45 -6.46 -7.72 11.52
CA ARG A 45 -6.83 -7.36 10.15
C ARG A 45 -6.60 -5.88 9.86
N ALA A 46 -6.24 -5.57 8.63
CA ALA A 46 -6.24 -4.20 8.12
C ALA A 46 -6.92 -4.15 6.75
N VAL A 47 -7.69 -3.10 6.50
CA VAL A 47 -8.36 -2.86 5.22
C VAL A 47 -8.07 -1.43 4.80
N TYR A 48 -7.37 -1.27 3.66
CA TYR A 48 -6.99 0.04 3.14
C TYR A 48 -7.57 0.27 1.74
N HIS A 49 -8.16 1.43 1.54
CA HIS A 49 -8.39 1.97 0.21
C HIS A 49 -7.17 2.84 -0.13
N THR A 50 -6.39 2.41 -1.09
CA THR A 50 -5.10 3.00 -1.43
C THR A 50 -5.16 3.66 -2.80
N ARG A 51 -4.60 4.86 -2.91
CA ARG A 51 -4.37 5.52 -4.18
C ARG A 51 -2.88 5.67 -4.41
N TYR A 52 -2.44 5.28 -5.60
CA TYR A 52 -1.09 5.48 -6.12
C TYR A 52 -1.09 6.61 -7.13
N ASP A 53 -0.25 7.60 -6.92
CA ASP A 53 -0.05 8.66 -7.91
C ASP A 53 0.62 8.10 -9.17
N PRO A 54 0.39 8.74 -10.34
CA PRO A 54 1.05 8.34 -11.58
C PRO A 54 2.57 8.31 -11.46
N GLY A 55 3.19 7.25 -11.97
CA GLY A 55 4.64 7.09 -12.02
C GLY A 55 5.27 6.56 -10.73
N LEU A 56 4.49 6.27 -9.69
CA LEU A 56 4.99 5.72 -8.42
C LEU A 56 5.79 4.43 -8.65
N VAL A 57 6.90 4.31 -7.92
CA VAL A 57 7.72 3.10 -7.87
C VAL A 57 7.88 2.68 -6.42
N LEU A 58 7.46 1.46 -6.10
CA LEU A 58 7.64 0.88 -4.78
C LEU A 58 8.57 -0.34 -4.85
N GLU A 59 9.26 -0.58 -3.73
CA GLU A 59 10.20 -1.69 -3.62
C GLU A 59 9.50 -3.05 -3.55
N ARG A 60 10.26 -4.07 -3.90
CA ARG A 60 9.88 -5.46 -3.65
C ARG A 60 9.77 -5.68 -2.14
N HIS A 61 8.67 -6.21 -1.70
CA HIS A 61 8.42 -6.48 -0.28
C HIS A 61 7.41 -7.60 -0.08
N GLY A 62 7.28 -8.04 1.16
CA GLY A 62 6.26 -8.98 1.60
C GLY A 62 5.63 -8.48 2.90
N HIS A 63 4.70 -9.24 3.45
CA HIS A 63 4.05 -8.93 4.72
C HIS A 63 3.96 -10.18 5.60
N ASN A 64 4.01 -9.97 6.90
CA ASN A 64 3.82 -11.03 7.90
C ASN A 64 2.31 -11.32 8.08
N SER A 65 1.63 -11.57 6.98
CA SER A 65 0.21 -11.90 6.91
C SER A 65 -0.14 -12.44 5.53
N ASP A 66 -1.24 -13.19 5.44
CA ASP A 66 -1.91 -13.34 4.15
C ASP A 66 -2.50 -11.99 3.74
N HIS A 67 -2.55 -11.73 2.43
CA HIS A 67 -2.87 -10.41 1.94
C HIS A 67 -3.55 -10.50 0.56
N PHE A 68 -4.61 -9.73 0.38
CA PHE A 68 -5.27 -9.56 -0.91
C PHE A 68 -5.14 -8.11 -1.38
N ILE A 69 -4.91 -7.95 -2.68
CA ILE A 69 -5.03 -6.67 -3.37
C ILE A 69 -6.07 -6.83 -4.48
N PHE A 70 -7.02 -5.92 -4.53
CA PHE A 70 -7.97 -5.82 -5.63
C PHE A 70 -7.80 -4.46 -6.31
N VAL A 71 -7.51 -4.46 -7.62
CA VAL A 71 -7.38 -3.22 -8.41
C VAL A 71 -8.78 -2.69 -8.70
N ILE A 72 -9.08 -1.49 -8.18
CA ILE A 72 -10.37 -0.82 -8.33
C ILE A 72 -10.40 0.00 -9.61
N ASP A 73 -9.33 0.76 -9.86
CA ASP A 73 -9.22 1.67 -10.98
C ASP A 73 -7.77 1.81 -11.44
N GLY A 74 -7.56 2.15 -12.70
CA GLY A 74 -6.24 2.28 -13.30
C GLY A 74 -5.55 0.95 -13.55
N GLU A 75 -4.21 1.01 -13.58
CA GLU A 75 -3.38 -0.17 -13.80
C GLU A 75 -2.04 -0.03 -13.09
N VAL A 76 -1.53 -1.16 -12.64
CA VAL A 76 -0.28 -1.24 -11.91
C VAL A 76 0.47 -2.53 -12.28
N VAL A 77 1.79 -2.43 -12.41
CA VAL A 77 2.64 -3.58 -12.66
C VAL A 77 3.21 -4.07 -11.33
N PHE A 78 2.93 -5.32 -11.01
CA PHE A 78 3.55 -6.05 -9.90
C PHE A 78 4.48 -7.11 -10.50
N ASP A 79 5.75 -7.08 -10.13
CA ASP A 79 6.79 -7.83 -10.85
C ASP A 79 6.82 -7.41 -12.33
N GLU A 80 6.40 -8.29 -13.21
CA GLU A 80 6.23 -8.01 -14.64
C GLU A 80 4.78 -8.17 -15.10
N GLU A 81 3.86 -8.43 -14.16
CA GLU A 81 2.46 -8.65 -14.44
C GLU A 81 1.68 -7.33 -14.42
N MET A 82 1.07 -6.98 -15.54
CA MET A 82 0.17 -5.85 -15.65
C MET A 82 -1.19 -6.20 -15.04
N CYS A 83 -1.56 -5.48 -13.98
CA CYS A 83 -2.83 -5.66 -13.28
C CYS A 83 -3.74 -4.45 -13.52
N ARG A 84 -4.84 -4.67 -14.22
CA ARG A 84 -5.87 -3.67 -14.50
C ARG A 84 -7.02 -3.76 -13.51
N ALA A 85 -7.90 -2.77 -13.53
CA ALA A 85 -9.14 -2.77 -12.77
C ALA A 85 -9.87 -4.13 -12.90
N GLY A 86 -10.28 -4.69 -11.77
CA GLY A 86 -10.89 -6.02 -11.69
C GLY A 86 -9.92 -7.18 -11.45
N THR A 87 -8.62 -6.92 -11.28
CA THR A 87 -7.63 -7.95 -10.95
C THR A 87 -7.56 -8.18 -9.44
N LEU A 88 -7.68 -9.43 -9.02
CA LEU A 88 -7.39 -9.87 -7.65
C LEU A 88 -5.99 -10.47 -7.60
N ILE A 89 -5.15 -9.95 -6.72
CA ILE A 89 -3.81 -10.45 -6.44
C ILE A 89 -3.84 -11.12 -5.07
N LYS A 90 -3.46 -12.39 -5.01
CA LYS A 90 -3.40 -13.17 -3.77
C LYS A 90 -1.96 -13.33 -3.34
N LEU A 91 -1.66 -12.89 -2.13
CA LEU A 91 -0.32 -12.89 -1.57
C LEU A 91 -0.32 -13.74 -0.29
N PRO A 92 0.17 -14.99 -0.35
CA PRO A 92 0.35 -15.79 0.84
C PRO A 92 1.35 -15.14 1.82
N HIS A 93 1.29 -15.54 3.07
CA HIS A 93 2.19 -15.11 4.13
C HIS A 93 3.65 -15.07 3.68
N LEU A 94 4.30 -13.92 3.82
CA LEU A 94 5.69 -13.64 3.44
C LEU A 94 6.02 -13.79 1.95
N ALA A 95 5.04 -14.00 1.08
CA ALA A 95 5.28 -13.94 -0.36
C ALA A 95 5.76 -12.53 -0.74
N THR A 96 6.87 -12.44 -1.45
CA THR A 96 7.40 -11.16 -1.92
C THR A 96 6.85 -10.82 -3.30
N PHE A 97 6.58 -9.55 -3.52
CA PHE A 97 6.08 -9.04 -4.78
C PHE A 97 6.66 -7.64 -5.06
N GLY A 98 6.69 -7.28 -6.31
CA GLY A 98 7.30 -6.04 -6.79
C GLY A 98 8.53 -6.32 -7.69
N PRO A 99 9.25 -5.29 -8.11
CA PRO A 99 8.93 -3.89 -7.83
C PRO A 99 7.54 -3.52 -8.33
N ILE A 100 6.93 -2.54 -7.68
CA ILE A 100 5.60 -2.03 -8.08
C ILE A 100 5.83 -0.79 -8.91
N LYS A 101 5.25 -0.75 -10.11
CA LYS A 101 5.37 0.37 -11.04
C LYS A 101 4.00 0.81 -11.50
N VAL A 102 3.68 2.07 -11.29
CA VAL A 102 2.40 2.67 -11.62
C VAL A 102 2.54 3.48 -12.90
N GLY A 103 1.59 3.31 -13.82
CA GLY A 103 1.57 4.02 -15.09
C GLY A 103 1.08 5.48 -14.97
N ASP A 104 0.85 6.10 -16.13
CA ASP A 104 0.54 7.55 -16.24
C ASP A 104 -0.84 7.93 -15.71
N GLU A 105 -1.75 6.95 -15.55
CA GLU A 105 -3.11 7.19 -15.05
C GLU A 105 -3.22 7.03 -13.53
N GLY A 106 -2.16 6.55 -12.86
CA GLY A 106 -2.24 6.16 -11.47
C GLY A 106 -3.04 4.88 -11.28
N ALA A 107 -3.33 4.54 -10.03
CA ALA A 107 -4.16 3.40 -9.70
C ALA A 107 -4.83 3.57 -8.34
N GLU A 108 -5.98 2.94 -8.18
CA GLU A 108 -6.64 2.74 -6.89
C GLU A 108 -6.79 1.26 -6.62
N ILE A 109 -6.49 0.85 -5.41
CA ILE A 109 -6.56 -0.54 -4.97
C ILE A 109 -7.24 -0.66 -3.62
N LEU A 110 -7.83 -1.82 -3.37
CA LEU A 110 -8.27 -2.24 -2.05
C LEU A 110 -7.29 -3.29 -1.54
N GLU A 111 -6.73 -3.06 -0.35
CA GLU A 111 -5.80 -3.98 0.31
C GLU A 111 -6.46 -4.57 1.55
N ILE A 112 -6.42 -5.89 1.69
CA ILE A 112 -6.94 -6.60 2.86
C ILE A 112 -5.83 -7.47 3.43
N TYR A 113 -5.37 -7.14 4.63
CA TYR A 113 -4.37 -7.89 5.38
C TYR A 113 -5.04 -8.70 6.49
N PHE A 114 -4.68 -9.95 6.60
CA PHE A 114 -5.14 -10.84 7.69
C PHE A 114 -4.07 -10.96 8.76
N GLY A 115 -3.57 -9.84 9.24
CA GLY A 115 -2.50 -9.72 10.22
C GLY A 115 -1.72 -8.42 10.07
N ASP A 116 -0.39 -8.50 10.20
CA ASP A 116 0.50 -7.34 10.15
C ASP A 116 0.60 -6.74 8.74
N SER A 117 0.17 -5.50 8.58
CA SER A 117 0.21 -4.78 7.30
C SER A 117 1.51 -4.03 7.03
N ARG A 118 2.48 -4.06 7.96
CA ARG A 118 3.76 -3.39 7.75
C ARG A 118 4.58 -4.12 6.68
N PRO A 119 5.21 -3.40 5.73
CA PRO A 119 6.02 -4.04 4.70
C PRO A 119 7.34 -4.58 5.26
N ALA A 120 7.78 -5.72 4.73
CA ALA A 120 9.10 -6.28 4.96
C ALA A 120 9.90 -6.19 3.64
N PRO A 121 10.79 -5.19 3.49
CA PRO A 121 11.58 -5.04 2.27
C PRO A 121 12.41 -6.29 1.94
N ALA A 122 12.41 -6.67 0.65
CA ALA A 122 13.05 -7.89 0.20
C ALA A 122 14.32 -7.66 -0.63
N ASP A 123 14.40 -6.57 -1.38
CA ASP A 123 15.56 -6.26 -2.23
C ASP A 123 15.81 -4.76 -2.34
N LYS A 124 16.54 -4.22 -1.37
CA LYS A 124 16.86 -2.79 -1.33
C LYS A 124 17.82 -2.36 -2.46
N ALA A 125 18.68 -3.26 -2.92
CA ALA A 125 19.61 -2.96 -4.00
C ALA A 125 18.88 -2.82 -5.34
N GLU A 126 17.92 -3.70 -5.63
CA GLU A 126 17.06 -3.59 -6.80
C GLU A 126 16.31 -2.25 -6.81
N HIS A 127 15.71 -1.89 -5.67
CA HIS A 127 14.97 -0.64 -5.53
C HIS A 127 15.86 0.58 -5.75
N ALA A 128 17.03 0.63 -5.12
CA ALA A 128 17.97 1.72 -5.29
C ALA A 128 18.42 1.88 -6.75
N ALA A 129 18.65 0.78 -7.47
CA ALA A 129 19.02 0.82 -8.88
C ALA A 129 17.90 1.40 -9.77
N ILE A 130 16.63 1.03 -9.50
CA ILE A 130 15.48 1.57 -10.25
C ILE A 130 15.32 3.07 -9.99
N LEU A 131 15.45 3.49 -8.73
CA LEU A 131 15.33 4.91 -8.37
C LEU A 131 16.43 5.75 -9.02
N GLU A 132 17.69 5.24 -9.02
CA GLU A 132 18.81 5.92 -9.66
C GLU A 132 18.58 6.05 -11.18
N GLU A 133 18.20 4.96 -11.85
CA GLU A 133 17.93 4.96 -13.29
C GLU A 133 16.84 5.96 -13.67
N ARG A 134 15.81 6.11 -12.85
CA ARG A 134 14.67 6.99 -13.11
C ARG A 134 14.83 8.41 -12.56
N GLY A 135 15.91 8.69 -11.83
CA GLY A 135 16.11 9.99 -11.17
C GLY A 135 15.09 10.28 -10.08
N ILE A 136 14.72 9.26 -9.31
CA ILE A 136 13.75 9.36 -8.22
C ILE A 136 14.48 9.40 -6.88
N THR A 137 14.06 10.29 -5.98
CA THR A 137 14.57 10.38 -4.60
C THR A 137 13.42 10.09 -3.63
N GLU A 138 13.61 9.16 -2.72
CA GLU A 138 12.65 8.94 -1.64
C GLU A 138 12.67 10.12 -0.67
N LEU A 139 11.49 10.52 -0.21
CA LEU A 139 11.32 11.60 0.75
C LEU A 139 11.02 11.03 2.14
N PRO A 140 11.27 11.83 3.21
CA PRO A 140 10.91 11.41 4.56
C PRO A 140 9.43 11.06 4.68
N HIS A 141 9.12 10.02 5.46
CA HIS A 141 7.74 9.64 5.68
C HIS A 141 6.96 10.70 6.44
N PRO A 142 5.75 11.05 5.99
CA PRO A 142 4.87 11.93 6.77
C PRO A 142 4.51 11.29 8.11
N PRO A 143 4.25 12.09 9.15
CA PRO A 143 3.75 11.55 10.40
C PRO A 143 2.34 10.96 10.22
N LEU A 144 2.09 9.80 10.85
CA LEU A 144 0.80 9.13 10.83
C LEU A 144 0.31 8.93 12.27
N ASP A 145 -0.98 9.15 12.48
CA ASP A 145 -1.64 8.83 13.74
C ASP A 145 -2.05 7.35 13.72
N LEU A 146 -1.20 6.52 14.31
CA LEU A 146 -1.38 5.07 14.35
C LEU A 146 -1.57 4.61 15.80
N PRO A 147 -2.33 3.52 16.03
CA PRO A 147 -2.48 2.95 17.37
C PRO A 147 -1.13 2.50 17.95
N ASP A 148 -0.97 2.59 19.26
CA ASP A 148 0.28 2.20 19.94
C ASP A 148 0.69 0.75 19.65
N TRP A 149 -0.27 -0.16 19.53
CA TRP A 149 0.01 -1.57 19.26
C TRP A 149 0.58 -1.82 17.85
N PHE A 150 0.40 -0.88 16.92
CA PHE A 150 0.88 -1.03 15.54
C PHE A 150 2.42 -1.08 15.47
N GLY A 151 3.08 -0.39 16.37
CA GLY A 151 4.53 -0.30 16.41
C GLY A 151 5.13 0.63 15.33
N PRO A 152 6.47 0.67 15.24
CA PRO A 152 7.15 1.55 14.30
C PRO A 152 7.03 1.05 12.86
N ARG A 153 7.23 1.97 11.91
CA ARG A 153 7.34 1.62 10.48
C ARG A 153 8.55 0.72 10.26
N THR A 154 8.45 -0.13 9.23
CA THR A 154 9.47 -1.12 8.85
C THR A 154 10.06 -0.88 7.46
N ASP A 155 9.52 0.06 6.71
CA ASP A 155 9.97 0.47 5.37
C ASP A 155 10.89 1.71 5.37
#